data_d9ebea6deb9b01e62781934d5ed89b7b
#
_entry.id   d9ebea6deb9b01e62781934d5ed89b7b
#
_cell.length_a   1.000
_cell.length_b   1.000
_cell.length_c   1.000
_cell.angle_alpha   90.00
_cell.angle_beta   90.00
_cell.angle_gamma   90.00
#
_symmetry.space_group_name_H-M   'P 1'
#
loop_
_entity.id
_entity.type
_entity.pdbx_description
1 polymer ?
#
loop_
_entity_poly.entity_id
_entity_poly.type
_entity_poly.pdbx_seq_one_letter_code
_entity_poly.pdbx_strand_id
1 'polypeptide(L)'
;DFGKRIFLNSMKISNFSKISTNIFGSRVTGFIRDILFANYLGANLMSDAFLFAFRLPNLFRRIFAEGSMNSVFIPLFVNQEKINSKIANDFIWIIFNFFFGITLFLSFLIFLFSEQVISLLAPGFLLNESQFLFANDLLIITFPFLIFVTLSSVLSSVLNVKGKFFLPSFLSVILNIFMIVSLIIFKSESHFALAWSMIVAGFTQLILLFINIGAIKIFWSTGLKSITELSGQLKKFFKRFLYSLMGSGIVQ
;
A
#
# COMPACT_ATOMS: atom_id res chain seq x y z
N ASP A 1 -35.51 -2.00 -21.55
CA ASP A 1 -34.19 -2.66 -21.35
C ASP A 1 -33.00 -1.94 -22.05
N PHE A 2 -33.27 -1.23 -23.16
CA PHE A 2 -32.26 -0.48 -23.94
C PHE A 2 -31.66 0.70 -23.14
N GLY A 3 -32.49 1.49 -22.47
CA GLY A 3 -32.04 2.61 -21.62
C GLY A 3 -31.18 2.19 -20.44
N LYS A 4 -31.47 1.02 -19.86
CA LYS A 4 -30.68 0.45 -18.74
C LYS A 4 -29.31 -0.02 -19.19
N ARG A 5 -29.20 -0.56 -20.42
CA ARG A 5 -27.91 -0.94 -21.04
C ARG A 5 -27.04 0.27 -21.38
N ILE A 6 -27.62 1.34 -21.92
CA ILE A 6 -26.91 2.60 -22.23
C ILE A 6 -26.39 3.23 -20.94
N PHE A 7 -27.21 3.30 -19.88
CA PHE A 7 -26.83 3.84 -18.57
C PHE A 7 -25.71 3.03 -17.92
N LEU A 8 -25.77 1.68 -17.94
CA LEU A 8 -24.72 0.80 -17.42
C LEU A 8 -23.41 0.92 -18.21
N ASN A 9 -23.51 1.10 -19.54
CA ASN A 9 -22.33 1.31 -20.38
C ASN A 9 -21.68 2.69 -20.14
N SER A 10 -22.48 3.74 -19.98
CA SER A 10 -21.96 5.08 -19.67
C SER A 10 -21.28 5.14 -18.29
N MET A 11 -21.84 4.45 -17.27
CA MET A 11 -21.19 4.30 -15.96
C MET A 11 -19.86 3.54 -16.04
N LYS A 12 -19.79 2.47 -16.85
CA LYS A 12 -18.54 1.71 -17.06
C LYS A 12 -17.47 2.56 -17.74
N ILE A 13 -17.86 3.33 -18.78
CA ILE A 13 -16.94 4.23 -19.51
C ILE A 13 -16.45 5.36 -18.59
N SER A 14 -17.33 5.97 -17.80
CA SER A 14 -16.96 7.02 -16.84
C SER A 14 -15.98 6.52 -15.78
N ASN A 15 -16.17 5.32 -15.24
CA ASN A 15 -15.25 4.74 -14.26
C ASN A 15 -13.92 4.36 -14.88
N PHE A 16 -13.93 3.80 -16.10
CA PHE A 16 -12.71 3.50 -16.86
C PHE A 16 -11.88 4.77 -17.14
N SER A 17 -12.55 5.83 -17.62
CA SER A 17 -11.89 7.12 -17.84
C SER A 17 -11.24 7.67 -16.58
N LYS A 18 -11.94 7.65 -15.43
CA LYS A 18 -11.39 8.11 -14.13
C LYS A 18 -10.16 7.31 -13.69
N ILE A 19 -10.21 5.98 -13.84
CA ILE A 19 -9.07 5.11 -13.50
C ILE A 19 -7.88 5.41 -14.41
N SER A 20 -8.12 5.50 -15.73
CA SER A 20 -7.06 5.80 -16.71
C SER A 20 -6.42 7.16 -16.47
N THR A 21 -7.22 8.19 -16.17
CA THR A 21 -6.72 9.53 -15.83
C THR A 21 -5.86 9.51 -14.57
N ASN A 22 -6.27 8.76 -13.53
CA ASN A 22 -5.49 8.66 -12.30
C ASN A 22 -4.18 7.88 -12.51
N ILE A 23 -4.19 6.81 -13.33
CA ILE A 23 -2.97 6.08 -13.69
C ILE A 23 -2.02 6.99 -14.47
N PHE A 24 -2.53 7.76 -15.43
CA PHE A 24 -1.74 8.73 -16.17
C PHE A 24 -1.18 9.82 -15.25
N GLY A 25 -2.03 10.38 -14.38
CA GLY A 25 -1.62 11.36 -13.36
C GLY A 25 -0.54 10.82 -12.42
N SER A 26 -0.64 9.55 -12.01
CA SER A 26 0.38 8.90 -11.20
C SER A 26 1.72 8.75 -11.93
N ARG A 27 1.70 8.44 -13.24
CA ARG A 27 2.93 8.35 -14.05
C ARG A 27 3.56 9.71 -14.24
N VAL A 28 2.76 10.74 -14.55
CA VAL A 28 3.25 12.12 -14.71
C VAL A 28 3.83 12.65 -13.40
N THR A 29 3.12 12.51 -12.29
CA THR A 29 3.63 12.97 -10.97
C THR A 29 4.84 12.16 -10.53
N GLY A 30 4.89 10.85 -10.82
CA GLY A 30 6.07 10.03 -10.57
C GLY A 30 7.28 10.50 -11.37
N PHE A 31 7.10 10.82 -12.64
CA PHE A 31 8.16 11.34 -13.51
C PHE A 31 8.66 12.72 -13.03
N ILE A 32 7.75 13.63 -12.65
CA ILE A 32 8.13 14.92 -12.08
C ILE A 32 8.94 14.73 -10.79
N ARG A 33 8.50 13.83 -9.89
CA ARG A 33 9.25 13.49 -8.68
C ARG A 33 10.67 13.00 -9.02
N ASP A 34 10.81 12.12 -9.99
CA ASP A 34 12.11 11.53 -10.36
C ASP A 34 13.06 12.60 -10.97
N ILE A 35 12.53 13.53 -11.77
CA ILE A 35 13.30 14.68 -12.27
C ILE A 35 13.77 15.57 -11.11
N LEU A 36 12.88 15.90 -10.16
CA LEU A 36 13.24 16.73 -9.01
C LEU A 36 14.25 16.02 -8.11
N PHE A 37 14.08 14.71 -7.91
CA PHE A 37 15.04 13.89 -7.16
C PHE A 37 16.43 13.93 -7.81
N ALA A 38 16.51 13.71 -9.12
CA ALA A 38 17.77 13.79 -9.86
C ALA A 38 18.39 15.19 -9.83
N ASN A 39 17.57 16.24 -9.91
CA ASN A 39 18.04 17.62 -9.92
C ASN A 39 18.57 18.10 -8.55
N TYR A 40 17.89 17.75 -7.45
CA TYR A 40 18.26 18.25 -6.12
C TYR A 40 19.24 17.34 -5.39
N LEU A 41 19.10 16.02 -5.54
CA LEU A 41 19.92 15.05 -4.81
C LEU A 41 21.02 14.43 -5.68
N GLY A 42 20.79 14.32 -6.99
CA GLY A 42 21.76 13.76 -7.92
C GLY A 42 22.09 12.28 -7.69
N ALA A 43 23.11 11.79 -8.39
CA ALA A 43 23.63 10.43 -8.24
C ALA A 43 24.82 10.43 -7.29
N ASN A 44 24.60 10.02 -6.05
CA ASN A 44 25.63 9.90 -5.02
C ASN A 44 25.27 8.78 -4.03
N LEU A 45 26.23 8.45 -3.14
CA LEU A 45 26.09 7.37 -2.16
C LEU A 45 24.86 7.52 -1.26
N MET A 46 24.48 8.75 -0.88
CA MET A 46 23.31 9.00 -0.03
C MET A 46 22.00 8.83 -0.79
N SER A 47 21.97 9.22 -2.07
CA SER A 47 20.83 8.95 -2.95
C SER A 47 20.62 7.46 -3.19
N ASP A 48 21.70 6.69 -3.34
CA ASP A 48 21.63 5.22 -3.47
C ASP A 48 21.09 4.59 -2.18
N ALA A 49 21.52 5.06 -1.02
CA ALA A 49 21.00 4.64 0.28
C ALA A 49 19.50 4.91 0.42
N PHE A 50 19.04 6.10 0.02
CA PHE A 50 17.60 6.43 0.01
C PHE A 50 16.83 5.52 -0.96
N LEU A 51 17.33 5.32 -2.18
CA LEU A 51 16.67 4.46 -3.16
C LEU A 51 16.55 3.02 -2.69
N PHE A 52 17.56 2.51 -1.98
CA PHE A 52 17.49 1.20 -1.34
C PHE A 52 16.38 1.17 -0.27
N ALA A 53 16.39 2.13 0.66
CA ALA A 53 15.40 2.24 1.73
C ALA A 53 13.98 2.42 1.19
N PHE A 54 13.80 3.13 0.08
CA PHE A 54 12.53 3.32 -0.62
C PHE A 54 12.04 2.05 -1.32
N ARG A 55 12.96 1.29 -1.95
CA ARG A 55 12.61 0.08 -2.73
C ARG A 55 12.10 -1.05 -1.85
N LEU A 56 12.64 -1.21 -0.65
CA LEU A 56 12.33 -2.36 0.20
C LEU A 56 10.83 -2.38 0.64
N PRO A 57 10.26 -1.33 1.24
CA PRO A 57 8.82 -1.30 1.53
C PRO A 57 7.95 -1.46 0.28
N ASN A 58 8.37 -0.91 -0.86
CA ASN A 58 7.65 -1.04 -2.13
C ASN A 58 7.66 -2.47 -2.68
N LEU A 59 8.72 -3.23 -2.48
CA LEU A 59 8.77 -4.65 -2.82
C LEU A 59 7.73 -5.43 -2.00
N PHE A 60 7.70 -5.24 -0.69
CA PHE A 60 6.69 -5.84 0.18
C PHE A 60 5.27 -5.37 -0.16
N ARG A 61 5.09 -4.11 -0.55
CA ARG A 61 3.82 -3.58 -1.03
C ARG A 61 3.31 -4.37 -2.24
N ARG A 62 4.16 -4.67 -3.22
CA ARG A 62 3.78 -5.50 -4.38
C ARG A 62 3.32 -6.89 -3.95
N ILE A 63 4.03 -7.49 -3.00
CA ILE A 63 3.72 -8.81 -2.47
C ILE A 63 2.37 -8.80 -1.74
N PHE A 64 2.14 -7.88 -0.81
CA PHE A 64 0.97 -7.89 0.07
C PHE A 64 -0.24 -7.14 -0.49
N ALA A 65 -0.03 -6.07 -1.26
CA ALA A 65 -1.09 -5.14 -1.62
C ALA A 65 -1.53 -5.22 -3.09
N GLU A 66 -0.63 -5.53 -4.03
CA GLU A 66 -0.94 -5.55 -5.45
C GLU A 66 -1.32 -6.98 -5.92
N GLY A 67 -2.39 -7.10 -6.69
CA GLY A 67 -2.79 -8.35 -7.33
C GLY A 67 -3.39 -9.39 -6.38
N SER A 68 -2.61 -9.89 -5.41
CA SER A 68 -3.03 -10.94 -4.47
C SER A 68 -4.23 -10.53 -3.61
N MET A 69 -4.24 -9.28 -3.12
CA MET A 69 -5.34 -8.78 -2.30
C MET A 69 -6.65 -8.72 -3.11
N ASN A 70 -6.64 -8.03 -4.24
CA ASN A 70 -7.86 -7.87 -5.05
C ASN A 70 -8.39 -9.20 -5.58
N SER A 71 -7.52 -10.09 -6.08
CA SER A 71 -7.93 -11.36 -6.69
C SER A 71 -8.52 -12.35 -5.68
N VAL A 72 -8.07 -12.31 -4.43
CA VAL A 72 -8.52 -13.25 -3.39
C VAL A 72 -9.59 -12.64 -2.49
N PHE A 73 -9.41 -11.38 -2.07
CA PHE A 73 -10.31 -10.72 -1.14
C PHE A 73 -11.68 -10.42 -1.76
N ILE A 74 -11.70 -9.82 -2.96
CA ILE A 74 -12.94 -9.35 -3.59
C ILE A 74 -13.99 -10.47 -3.74
N PRO A 75 -13.68 -11.66 -4.31
CA PRO A 75 -14.69 -12.71 -4.45
C PRO A 75 -15.23 -13.22 -3.12
N LEU A 76 -14.38 -13.31 -2.09
CA LEU A 76 -14.80 -13.77 -0.78
C LEU A 76 -15.66 -12.73 -0.06
N PHE A 77 -15.27 -11.46 -0.14
CA PHE A 77 -16.02 -10.36 0.45
C PHE A 77 -17.42 -10.21 -0.18
N VAL A 78 -17.52 -10.23 -1.52
CA VAL A 78 -18.83 -10.17 -2.22
C VAL A 78 -19.75 -11.31 -1.82
N ASN A 79 -19.21 -12.51 -1.62
CA ASN A 79 -20.02 -13.64 -1.15
C ASN A 79 -20.55 -13.42 0.28
N GLN A 80 -19.74 -12.84 1.18
CA GLN A 80 -20.21 -12.52 2.54
C GLN A 80 -21.24 -11.40 2.54
N GLU A 81 -21.04 -10.37 1.73
CA GLU A 81 -21.96 -9.24 1.63
C GLU A 81 -23.36 -9.66 1.15
N LYS A 82 -23.45 -10.68 0.27
CA LYS A 82 -24.73 -11.26 -0.17
C LYS A 82 -25.46 -12.01 0.94
N ILE A 83 -24.74 -12.57 1.89
CA ILE A 83 -25.31 -13.35 3.01
C ILE A 83 -25.78 -12.38 4.12
N ASN A 84 -24.86 -11.55 4.61
CA ASN A 84 -25.13 -10.59 5.69
C ASN A 84 -24.05 -9.50 5.70
N SER A 85 -24.48 -8.25 5.64
CA SER A 85 -23.56 -7.09 5.68
C SER A 85 -22.74 -7.01 6.97
N LYS A 86 -23.27 -7.49 8.12
CA LYS A 86 -22.54 -7.54 9.38
C LYS A 86 -21.37 -8.55 9.29
N ILE A 87 -21.64 -9.75 8.78
CA ILE A 87 -20.60 -10.79 8.59
C ILE A 87 -19.51 -10.30 7.61
N ALA A 88 -19.92 -9.58 6.54
CA ALA A 88 -18.98 -8.97 5.61
C ALA A 88 -18.08 -7.92 6.28
N ASN A 89 -18.63 -7.08 7.16
CA ASN A 89 -17.86 -6.09 7.92
C ASN A 89 -16.89 -6.79 8.90
N ASP A 90 -17.32 -7.83 9.57
CA ASP A 90 -16.48 -8.61 10.47
C ASP A 90 -15.32 -9.28 9.69
N PHE A 91 -15.59 -9.77 8.48
CA PHE A 91 -14.56 -10.33 7.59
C PHE A 91 -13.51 -9.28 7.20
N ILE A 92 -13.92 -8.06 6.81
CA ILE A 92 -13.00 -6.96 6.52
C ILE A 92 -12.11 -6.67 7.74
N TRP A 93 -12.73 -6.56 8.92
CA TRP A 93 -12.04 -6.21 10.15
C TRP A 93 -10.98 -7.25 10.55
N ILE A 94 -11.30 -8.54 10.45
CA ILE A 94 -10.36 -9.62 10.76
C ILE A 94 -9.16 -9.57 9.81
N ILE A 95 -9.41 -9.41 8.50
CA ILE A 95 -8.34 -9.29 7.49
C ILE A 95 -7.49 -8.04 7.73
N PHE A 96 -8.13 -6.90 8.03
CA PHE A 96 -7.44 -5.64 8.33
C PHE A 96 -6.50 -5.78 9.53
N ASN A 97 -7.00 -6.32 10.65
CA ASN A 97 -6.18 -6.52 11.86
C ASN A 97 -5.07 -7.55 11.65
N PHE A 98 -5.32 -8.60 10.87
CA PHE A 98 -4.27 -9.57 10.53
C PHE A 98 -3.12 -8.87 9.76
N PHE A 99 -3.44 -8.07 8.72
CA PHE A 99 -2.42 -7.35 7.98
C PHE A 99 -1.75 -6.25 8.80
N PHE A 100 -2.48 -5.59 9.68
CA PHE A 100 -1.89 -4.65 10.63
C PHE A 100 -0.87 -5.36 11.52
N GLY A 101 -1.24 -6.48 12.15
CA GLY A 101 -0.36 -7.23 13.03
C GLY A 101 0.91 -7.74 12.32
N ILE A 102 0.77 -8.34 11.11
CA ILE A 102 1.93 -8.86 10.38
C ILE A 102 2.84 -7.75 9.88
N THR A 103 2.31 -6.63 9.38
CA THR A 103 3.15 -5.52 8.90
C THR A 103 3.78 -4.75 10.04
N LEU A 104 3.12 -4.64 11.19
CA LEU A 104 3.69 -4.09 12.41
C LEU A 104 4.84 -4.98 12.91
N PHE A 105 4.64 -6.30 12.93
CA PHE A 105 5.68 -7.25 13.31
C PHE A 105 6.89 -7.20 12.35
N LEU A 106 6.66 -7.13 11.05
CA LEU A 106 7.74 -6.96 10.06
C LEU A 106 8.49 -5.64 10.25
N SER A 107 7.77 -4.54 10.53
CA SER A 107 8.40 -3.24 10.82
C SER A 107 9.24 -3.30 12.10
N PHE A 108 8.78 -4.01 13.11
CA PHE A 108 9.53 -4.25 14.33
C PHE A 108 10.79 -5.12 14.09
N LEU A 109 10.69 -6.16 13.25
CA LEU A 109 11.85 -6.95 12.86
C LEU A 109 12.89 -6.11 12.11
N ILE A 110 12.46 -5.25 11.18
CA ILE A 110 13.38 -4.34 10.48
C ILE A 110 14.03 -3.37 11.46
N PHE A 111 13.28 -2.84 12.43
CA PHE A 111 13.86 -1.98 13.46
C PHE A 111 14.98 -2.69 14.25
N LEU A 112 14.84 -3.99 14.56
CA LEU A 112 15.84 -4.76 15.30
C LEU A 112 17.00 -5.25 14.44
N PHE A 113 16.76 -5.56 13.16
CA PHE A 113 17.68 -6.28 12.28
C PHE A 113 18.01 -5.52 10.99
N SER A 114 17.84 -4.19 10.98
CA SER A 114 18.07 -3.36 9.79
C SER A 114 19.48 -3.47 9.23
N GLU A 115 20.50 -3.50 10.09
CA GLU A 115 21.90 -3.64 9.70
C GLU A 115 22.16 -4.99 9.01
N GLN A 116 21.60 -6.09 9.54
CA GLN A 116 21.73 -7.42 8.95
C GLN A 116 21.02 -7.50 7.59
N VAL A 117 19.85 -6.84 7.48
CA VAL A 117 19.10 -6.77 6.23
C VAL A 117 19.87 -6.00 5.17
N ILE A 118 20.48 -4.86 5.52
CA ILE A 118 21.32 -4.09 4.60
C ILE A 118 22.55 -4.89 4.19
N SER A 119 23.23 -5.52 5.14
CA SER A 119 24.42 -6.33 4.88
C SER A 119 24.14 -7.49 3.92
N LEU A 120 22.92 -8.07 4.00
CA LEU A 120 22.49 -9.17 3.14
C LEU A 120 22.06 -8.68 1.75
N LEU A 121 21.29 -7.59 1.66
CA LEU A 121 20.65 -7.12 0.42
C LEU A 121 21.48 -6.09 -0.34
N ALA A 122 22.33 -5.35 0.34
CA ALA A 122 23.21 -4.32 -0.21
C ALA A 122 24.65 -4.42 0.36
N PRO A 123 25.36 -5.55 0.18
CA PRO A 123 26.69 -5.75 0.77
C PRO A 123 27.71 -4.70 0.33
N GLY A 124 27.51 -4.03 -0.81
CA GLY A 124 28.36 -2.94 -1.27
C GLY A 124 28.34 -1.72 -0.34
N PHE A 125 27.30 -1.51 0.47
CA PHE A 125 27.25 -0.40 1.43
C PHE A 125 28.21 -0.60 2.60
N LEU A 126 28.64 -1.83 2.90
CA LEU A 126 29.64 -2.13 3.92
C LEU A 126 31.02 -1.52 3.61
N LEU A 127 31.28 -1.17 2.35
CA LEU A 127 32.53 -0.52 1.93
C LEU A 127 32.61 0.95 2.36
N ASN A 128 31.49 1.56 2.73
CA ASN A 128 31.42 2.95 3.16
C ASN A 128 30.51 3.07 4.39
N GLU A 129 31.12 3.25 5.56
CA GLU A 129 30.42 3.31 6.84
C GLU A 129 29.35 4.41 6.88
N SER A 130 29.64 5.59 6.33
CA SER A 130 28.66 6.70 6.31
C SER A 130 27.42 6.37 5.46
N GLN A 131 27.61 5.70 4.32
CA GLN A 131 26.50 5.25 3.48
C GLN A 131 25.68 4.15 4.17
N PHE A 132 26.33 3.23 4.85
CA PHE A 132 25.69 2.14 5.58
C PHE A 132 24.81 2.67 6.71
N LEU A 133 25.35 3.54 7.58
CA LEU A 133 24.60 4.15 8.67
C LEU A 133 23.42 4.99 8.16
N PHE A 134 23.65 5.77 7.12
CA PHE A 134 22.59 6.56 6.49
C PHE A 134 21.48 5.70 5.90
N ALA A 135 21.82 4.60 5.23
CA ALA A 135 20.84 3.63 4.72
C ALA A 135 20.05 2.97 5.85
N ASN A 136 20.72 2.69 6.98
CA ASN A 136 20.09 2.12 8.17
C ASN A 136 19.02 3.05 8.75
N ASP A 137 19.36 4.31 8.98
CA ASP A 137 18.42 5.30 9.50
C ASP A 137 17.23 5.51 8.56
N LEU A 138 17.48 5.61 7.26
CA LEU A 138 16.42 5.76 6.26
C LEU A 138 15.53 4.52 6.19
N LEU A 139 16.09 3.31 6.28
CA LEU A 139 15.32 2.07 6.25
C LEU A 139 14.36 1.98 7.44
N ILE A 140 14.85 2.29 8.64
CA ILE A 140 14.02 2.31 9.86
C ILE A 140 12.85 3.29 9.71
N ILE A 141 13.07 4.47 9.15
CA ILE A 141 12.03 5.49 8.94
C ILE A 141 11.05 5.06 7.85
N THR A 142 11.54 4.54 6.72
CA THR A 142 10.67 4.27 5.56
C THR A 142 9.87 2.98 5.68
N PHE A 143 10.38 1.98 6.39
CA PHE A 143 9.75 0.65 6.40
C PHE A 143 8.33 0.63 7.01
N PRO A 144 8.01 1.40 8.07
CA PRO A 144 6.64 1.52 8.59
C PRO A 144 5.59 2.00 7.56
N PHE A 145 6.01 2.61 6.44
CA PHE A 145 5.12 2.91 5.30
C PHE A 145 4.38 1.67 4.80
N LEU A 146 4.99 0.48 4.94
CA LEU A 146 4.37 -0.79 4.59
C LEU A 146 3.04 -1.01 5.32
N ILE A 147 2.93 -0.59 6.58
CA ILE A 147 1.69 -0.71 7.37
C ILE A 147 0.57 0.05 6.67
N PHE A 148 0.81 1.33 6.38
CA PHE A 148 -0.21 2.20 5.79
C PHE A 148 -0.64 1.73 4.40
N VAL A 149 0.30 1.38 3.55
CA VAL A 149 -0.01 0.98 2.17
C VAL A 149 -0.71 -0.38 2.10
N THR A 150 -0.37 -1.32 2.98
CA THR A 150 -1.05 -2.62 3.03
C THR A 150 -2.48 -2.48 3.54
N LEU A 151 -2.70 -1.72 4.59
CA LEU A 151 -4.04 -1.44 5.10
C LEU A 151 -4.88 -0.65 4.09
N SER A 152 -4.27 0.32 3.40
CA SER A 152 -4.92 1.05 2.31
C SER A 152 -5.36 0.13 1.18
N SER A 153 -4.61 -0.94 0.88
CA SER A 153 -5.00 -1.92 -0.13
C SER A 153 -6.25 -2.72 0.27
N VAL A 154 -6.37 -3.13 1.53
CA VAL A 154 -7.58 -3.80 2.05
C VAL A 154 -8.79 -2.89 1.88
N LEU A 155 -8.69 -1.64 2.34
CA LEU A 155 -9.80 -0.66 2.25
C LEU A 155 -10.12 -0.28 0.80
N SER A 156 -9.11 -0.17 -0.06
CA SER A 156 -9.28 0.06 -1.51
C SER A 156 -10.06 -1.07 -2.17
N SER A 157 -9.80 -2.32 -1.77
CA SER A 157 -10.54 -3.48 -2.28
C SER A 157 -12.03 -3.39 -1.92
N VAL A 158 -12.36 -2.93 -0.71
CA VAL A 158 -13.75 -2.68 -0.29
C VAL A 158 -14.41 -1.58 -1.14
N LEU A 159 -13.71 -0.48 -1.38
CA LEU A 159 -14.22 0.62 -2.23
C LEU A 159 -14.42 0.15 -3.68
N ASN A 160 -13.50 -0.68 -4.20
CA ASN A 160 -13.61 -1.25 -5.55
C ASN A 160 -14.86 -2.12 -5.69
N VAL A 161 -15.20 -2.94 -4.69
CA VAL A 161 -16.45 -3.72 -4.68
C VAL A 161 -17.67 -2.79 -4.68
N LYS A 162 -17.62 -1.66 -3.97
CA LYS A 162 -18.67 -0.64 -3.94
C LYS A 162 -18.71 0.25 -5.20
N GLY A 163 -17.89 -0.02 -6.20
CA GLY A 163 -17.82 0.76 -7.45
C GLY A 163 -17.13 2.12 -7.33
N LYS A 164 -16.46 2.39 -6.21
CA LYS A 164 -15.74 3.64 -5.94
C LYS A 164 -14.26 3.50 -6.29
N PHE A 165 -13.92 3.59 -7.57
CA PHE A 165 -12.55 3.34 -8.07
C PHE A 165 -11.62 4.57 -8.03
N PHE A 166 -12.17 5.78 -7.92
CA PHE A 166 -11.39 7.01 -8.02
C PHE A 166 -10.33 7.10 -6.94
N LEU A 167 -10.72 7.04 -5.67
CA LEU A 167 -9.78 7.17 -4.55
C LEU A 167 -8.72 6.06 -4.51
N PRO A 168 -9.06 4.76 -4.65
CA PRO A 168 -8.06 3.71 -4.77
C PRO A 168 -7.00 3.93 -5.84
N SER A 169 -7.41 4.41 -7.02
CA SER A 169 -6.47 4.69 -8.11
C SER A 169 -5.66 5.99 -7.93
N PHE A 170 -6.13 6.90 -7.08
CA PHE A 170 -5.50 8.20 -6.81
C PHE A 170 -4.42 8.14 -5.71
N LEU A 171 -4.34 7.05 -4.94
CA LEU A 171 -3.40 6.95 -3.81
C LEU A 171 -1.93 7.14 -4.23
N SER A 172 -1.53 6.59 -5.37
CA SER A 172 -0.16 6.77 -5.87
C SER A 172 0.18 8.23 -6.22
N VAL A 173 -0.83 9.00 -6.67
CA VAL A 173 -0.66 10.45 -6.92
C VAL A 173 -0.42 11.18 -5.60
N ILE A 174 -1.15 10.83 -4.53
CA ILE A 174 -0.96 11.41 -3.20
C ILE A 174 0.49 11.20 -2.73
N LEU A 175 1.01 9.99 -2.82
CA LEU A 175 2.40 9.70 -2.44
C LEU A 175 3.39 10.59 -3.21
N ASN A 176 3.24 10.64 -4.53
CA ASN A 176 4.13 11.45 -5.37
C ASN A 176 4.05 12.94 -5.03
N ILE A 177 2.85 13.48 -4.76
CA ILE A 177 2.67 14.89 -4.37
C ILE A 177 3.42 15.19 -3.07
N PHE A 178 3.29 14.35 -2.03
CA PHE A 178 4.00 14.56 -0.78
C PHE A 178 5.52 14.53 -0.96
N MET A 179 6.03 13.61 -1.78
CA MET A 179 7.46 13.55 -2.10
C MET A 179 7.93 14.75 -2.91
N ILE A 180 7.14 15.22 -3.90
CA ILE A 180 7.45 16.43 -4.69
C ILE A 180 7.52 17.66 -3.78
N VAL A 181 6.53 17.84 -2.91
CA VAL A 181 6.48 18.96 -1.96
C VAL A 181 7.72 18.93 -1.04
N SER A 182 8.08 17.75 -0.54
CA SER A 182 9.28 17.57 0.27
C SER A 182 10.56 17.97 -0.49
N LEU A 183 10.71 17.54 -1.75
CA LEU A 183 11.86 17.90 -2.59
C LEU A 183 11.95 19.40 -2.84
N ILE A 184 10.84 20.08 -3.10
CA ILE A 184 10.80 21.52 -3.35
C ILE A 184 11.18 22.32 -2.10
N ILE A 185 10.70 21.89 -0.92
CA ILE A 185 10.93 22.60 0.35
C ILE A 185 12.37 22.40 0.84
N PHE A 186 12.85 21.15 0.88
CA PHE A 186 14.12 20.78 1.53
C PHE A 186 15.29 20.66 0.56
N LYS A 187 15.05 20.64 -0.75
CA LYS A 187 16.08 20.59 -1.82
C LYS A 187 17.16 19.54 -1.56
N SER A 188 18.42 19.93 -1.46
CA SER A 188 19.58 19.04 -1.26
C SER A 188 19.59 18.30 0.09
N GLU A 189 18.85 18.78 1.08
CA GLU A 189 18.75 18.14 2.41
C GLU A 189 17.53 17.22 2.55
N SER A 190 16.91 16.85 1.43
CA SER A 190 15.58 16.24 1.43
C SER A 190 15.54 14.72 1.69
N HIS A 191 16.65 13.99 1.85
CA HIS A 191 16.61 12.53 2.01
C HIS A 191 15.73 12.08 3.20
N PHE A 192 15.97 12.63 4.39
CA PHE A 192 15.14 12.34 5.56
C PHE A 192 13.73 12.89 5.42
N ALA A 193 13.60 14.09 4.85
CA ALA A 193 12.30 14.70 4.59
C ALA A 193 11.47 13.86 3.60
N LEU A 194 12.10 13.24 2.59
CA LEU A 194 11.46 12.28 1.69
C LEU A 194 10.99 11.03 2.44
N ALA A 195 11.83 10.47 3.31
CA ALA A 195 11.47 9.32 4.12
C ALA A 195 10.24 9.61 4.98
N TRP A 196 10.20 10.73 5.68
CA TRP A 196 9.04 11.17 6.45
C TRP A 196 7.83 11.51 5.59
N SER A 197 8.04 12.10 4.41
CA SER A 197 6.93 12.40 3.49
C SER A 197 6.18 11.14 3.04
N MET A 198 6.86 10.00 2.92
CA MET A 198 6.23 8.71 2.64
C MET A 198 5.29 8.28 3.78
N ILE A 199 5.74 8.42 5.03
CA ILE A 199 4.93 8.08 6.21
C ILE A 199 3.68 8.96 6.27
N VAL A 200 3.85 10.27 6.13
CA VAL A 200 2.74 11.23 6.13
C VAL A 200 1.77 10.98 4.98
N ALA A 201 2.29 10.69 3.79
CA ALA A 201 1.46 10.31 2.64
C ALA A 201 0.68 9.03 2.90
N GLY A 202 1.32 7.98 3.42
CA GLY A 202 0.67 6.71 3.76
C GLY A 202 -0.44 6.88 4.79
N PHE A 203 -0.18 7.64 5.84
CA PHE A 203 -1.17 7.98 6.86
C PHE A 203 -2.35 8.76 6.27
N THR A 204 -2.08 9.76 5.43
CA THR A 204 -3.10 10.55 4.72
C THR A 204 -3.96 9.66 3.82
N GLN A 205 -3.35 8.76 3.05
CA GLN A 205 -4.05 7.79 2.22
C GLN A 205 -5.02 6.94 3.04
N LEU A 206 -4.56 6.44 4.18
CA LEU A 206 -5.36 5.59 5.07
C LEU A 206 -6.56 6.36 5.64
N ILE A 207 -6.36 7.60 6.10
CA ILE A 207 -7.44 8.47 6.61
C ILE A 207 -8.49 8.73 5.51
N LEU A 208 -8.06 9.09 4.30
CA LEU A 208 -8.98 9.37 3.19
C LEU A 208 -9.83 8.13 2.85
N LEU A 209 -9.25 6.94 2.89
CA LEU A 209 -9.97 5.70 2.68
C LEU A 209 -10.98 5.43 3.80
N PHE A 210 -10.61 5.62 5.06
CA PHE A 210 -11.52 5.47 6.20
C PHE A 210 -12.72 6.42 6.11
N ILE A 211 -12.50 7.69 5.81
CA ILE A 211 -13.58 8.67 5.63
C ILE A 211 -14.55 8.21 4.52
N ASN A 212 -14.01 7.72 3.39
CA ASN A 212 -14.82 7.30 2.24
C ASN A 212 -15.61 6.00 2.46
N ILE A 213 -15.14 5.13 3.32
CA ILE A 213 -15.82 3.87 3.67
C ILE A 213 -16.90 4.11 4.72
N GLY A 214 -16.82 5.20 5.49
CA GLY A 214 -17.64 5.41 6.68
C GLY A 214 -17.25 4.42 7.80
N ALA A 215 -15.99 4.09 7.89
CA ALA A 215 -15.41 2.96 8.62
C ALA A 215 -15.47 3.08 10.15
N ILE A 216 -15.88 4.20 10.70
CA ILE A 216 -16.07 4.35 12.16
C ILE A 216 -17.02 3.25 12.71
N LYS A 217 -17.95 2.76 11.88
CA LYS A 217 -18.84 1.63 12.24
C LYS A 217 -18.16 0.24 12.15
N ILE A 218 -17.07 0.09 11.40
CA ILE A 218 -16.38 -1.20 11.21
C ILE A 218 -15.56 -1.56 12.44
N PHE A 219 -14.97 -0.58 13.13
CA PHE A 219 -14.06 -0.79 14.26
C PHE A 219 -14.71 -1.37 15.53
N TRP A 220 -16.04 -1.31 15.68
CA TRP A 220 -16.73 -1.62 16.93
C TRP A 220 -17.53 -2.93 16.93
N SER A 221 -17.48 -3.75 15.89
CA SER A 221 -18.46 -4.83 15.73
C SER A 221 -17.94 -6.26 15.92
N THR A 222 -16.64 -6.49 16.12
CA THR A 222 -16.10 -7.85 16.16
C THR A 222 -16.06 -8.47 17.54
N GLY A 223 -16.98 -9.41 17.80
CA GLY A 223 -16.83 -10.39 18.87
C GLY A 223 -16.05 -11.63 18.42
N LEU A 224 -15.46 -12.36 19.36
CA LEU A 224 -14.80 -13.68 19.14
C LEU A 224 -15.69 -14.69 18.39
N LYS A 225 -17.02 -14.57 18.49
CA LYS A 225 -18.00 -15.38 17.75
C LYS A 225 -17.86 -15.25 16.23
N SER A 226 -17.54 -14.06 15.72
CA SER A 226 -17.39 -13.84 14.27
C SER A 226 -16.18 -14.57 13.70
N ILE A 227 -15.12 -14.76 14.48
CA ILE A 227 -13.93 -15.52 14.05
C ILE A 227 -14.26 -16.99 13.84
N THR A 228 -15.05 -17.59 14.74
CA THR A 228 -15.45 -19.00 14.60
C THR A 228 -16.41 -19.20 13.44
N GLU A 229 -17.38 -18.32 13.24
CA GLU A 229 -18.33 -18.35 12.11
C GLU A 229 -17.64 -18.16 10.76
N LEU A 230 -16.59 -17.31 10.70
CA LEU A 230 -15.83 -17.02 9.50
C LEU A 230 -14.62 -17.94 9.28
N SER A 231 -14.35 -18.88 10.19
CA SER A 231 -13.14 -19.74 10.16
C SER A 231 -12.90 -20.42 8.81
N GLY A 232 -13.95 -20.96 8.20
CA GLY A 232 -13.87 -21.60 6.88
C GLY A 232 -13.52 -20.63 5.75
N GLN A 233 -14.02 -19.39 5.80
CA GLN A 233 -13.74 -18.34 4.80
C GLN A 233 -12.35 -17.76 4.98
N LEU A 234 -11.92 -17.56 6.23
CA LEU A 234 -10.57 -17.13 6.56
C LEU A 234 -9.54 -18.16 6.09
N LYS A 235 -9.78 -19.46 6.34
CA LYS A 235 -8.92 -20.55 5.84
C LYS A 235 -8.83 -20.53 4.31
N LYS A 236 -9.94 -20.31 3.60
CA LYS A 236 -9.96 -20.17 2.13
C LYS A 236 -9.19 -18.93 1.68
N PHE A 237 -9.35 -17.80 2.39
CA PHE A 237 -8.63 -16.56 2.10
C PHE A 237 -7.13 -16.78 2.22
N PHE A 238 -6.63 -17.23 3.39
CA PHE A 238 -5.21 -17.41 3.63
C PHE A 238 -4.58 -18.43 2.70
N LYS A 239 -5.27 -19.55 2.43
CA LYS A 239 -4.80 -20.56 1.47
C LYS A 239 -4.62 -19.96 0.07
N ARG A 240 -5.62 -19.25 -0.45
CA ARG A 240 -5.57 -18.63 -1.79
C ARG A 240 -4.57 -17.47 -1.84
N PHE A 241 -4.49 -16.70 -0.76
CA PHE A 241 -3.53 -15.60 -0.65
C PHE A 241 -2.09 -16.13 -0.70
N LEU A 242 -1.79 -17.20 0.02
CA LEU A 242 -0.47 -17.84 -0.01
C LEU A 242 -0.12 -18.36 -1.42
N TYR A 243 -1.04 -19.03 -2.10
CA TYR A 243 -0.82 -19.43 -3.50
C TYR A 243 -0.61 -18.25 -4.45
N SER A 244 -1.36 -17.16 -4.26
CA SER A 244 -1.20 -15.95 -5.07
C SER A 244 0.16 -15.28 -4.83
N LEU A 245 0.66 -15.30 -3.60
CA LEU A 245 2.01 -14.82 -3.26
C LEU A 245 3.09 -15.64 -3.98
N MET A 246 2.98 -16.97 -3.93
CA MET A 246 3.93 -17.86 -4.62
C MET A 246 3.89 -17.66 -6.15
N GLY A 247 2.70 -17.50 -6.71
CA GLY A 247 2.53 -17.26 -8.15
C GLY A 247 3.08 -15.90 -8.60
N SER A 248 2.91 -14.84 -7.80
CA SER A 248 3.43 -13.51 -8.13
C SER A 248 4.95 -13.39 -7.94
N GLY A 249 5.55 -14.23 -7.07
CA GLY A 249 7.00 -14.28 -6.86
C GLY A 249 7.78 -15.05 -7.93
N ILE A 250 7.13 -15.94 -8.69
CA ILE A 250 7.78 -16.77 -9.71
C ILE A 250 7.78 -16.08 -11.09
N VAL A 251 6.89 -15.12 -11.33
CA VAL A 251 6.69 -14.46 -12.65
C VAL A 251 7.51 -13.16 -12.77
N GLN A 252 8.35 -12.83 -11.80
CA GLN A 252 9.30 -11.69 -11.85
C GLN A 252 10.74 -12.18 -11.82
#